data_11370b9a7182c18f24a76bba33e0f02a
#
_entry.id   11370b9a7182c18f24a76bba33e0f02a
#
_cell.length_a   1.000
_cell.length_b   1.000
_cell.length_c   1.000
_cell.angle_alpha   90.00
_cell.angle_beta   90.00
_cell.angle_gamma   90.00
#
_symmetry.space_group_name_H-M   'P 1'
#
loop_
_entity.id
_entity.type
_entity.pdbx_description
1 polymer ?
#
loop_
_entity_poly.entity_id
_entity_poly.type
_entity_poly.pdbx_seq_one_letter_code
_entity_poly.pdbx_strand_id
1 'polypeptide(L)'
;MRRNLWRLGLTGLVLILAGCAGAVSDKHSIDEPLTIEEVASDVIPRLTLTERAAERLDIQTVLVEQSEQWLVVPSDAIIVDETGLFWLYTNPEPLVFLRLEIGVEHDDGERAFLTHGPDPGTSVVTVGVPELYGAESGIGH
;
A
#
# COMPACT_ATOMS: atom_id res chain seq x y z
N MET A 1 -48.03 42.07 68.80
CA MET A 1 -47.35 41.17 69.75
C MET A 1 -46.45 40.24 68.96
N ARG A 2 -45.16 40.43 69.22
CA ARG A 2 -44.12 39.39 69.31
C ARG A 2 -43.80 38.61 68.01
N ARG A 3 -42.64 38.90 67.39
CA ARG A 3 -41.33 38.35 67.68
C ARG A 3 -41.20 36.92 67.11
N ASN A 4 -40.28 36.56 66.40
CA ASN A 4 -38.85 36.63 66.29
C ASN A 4 -38.42 35.87 65.06
N LEU A 5 -37.46 36.35 64.36
CA LEU A 5 -36.04 36.02 64.43
C LEU A 5 -35.64 34.66 63.77
N TRP A 6 -34.86 34.92 62.75
CA TRP A 6 -33.55 34.32 62.63
C TRP A 6 -33.42 32.90 62.05
N ARG A 7 -32.82 32.80 60.97
CA ARG A 7 -31.49 32.19 60.73
C ARG A 7 -31.34 31.98 59.26
N LEU A 8 -30.46 32.77 58.60
CA LEU A 8 -29.06 32.42 58.35
C LEU A 8 -28.87 30.95 57.97
N GLY A 9 -28.60 30.72 56.75
CA GLY A 9 -28.24 29.45 56.17
C GLY A 9 -27.80 29.67 54.76
N LEU A 10 -26.69 30.14 54.66
CA LEU A 10 -25.48 29.62 54.04
C LEU A 10 -25.62 29.33 52.53
N THR A 11 -25.14 30.28 51.85
CA THR A 11 -24.54 30.25 50.51
C THR A 11 -23.91 28.91 50.18
N GLY A 12 -24.49 28.18 49.28
CA GLY A 12 -23.86 27.09 48.57
C GLY A 12 -23.49 27.55 47.17
N LEU A 13 -22.33 28.15 47.05
CA LEU A 13 -21.72 28.45 45.76
C LEU A 13 -21.25 27.12 45.13
N VAL A 14 -22.10 26.54 44.28
CA VAL A 14 -21.69 25.40 43.46
C VAL A 14 -20.98 25.96 42.28
N LEU A 15 -19.65 25.93 42.32
CA LEU A 15 -18.77 26.17 41.18
C LEU A 15 -18.84 24.95 40.28
N ILE A 16 -19.66 25.02 39.24
CA ILE A 16 -19.61 24.03 38.16
C ILE A 16 -18.44 24.40 37.27
N LEU A 17 -17.33 23.79 37.51
CA LEU A 17 -16.21 23.73 36.56
C LEU A 17 -16.62 22.83 35.39
N ALA A 18 -17.23 23.42 34.38
CA ALA A 18 -17.37 22.78 33.10
C ALA A 18 -15.99 22.74 32.44
N GLY A 19 -15.26 21.67 32.74
CA GLY A 19 -14.05 21.31 32.02
C GLY A 19 -14.42 20.86 30.62
N CYS A 20 -14.38 21.75 29.64
CA CYS A 20 -14.31 21.39 28.25
C CYS A 20 -12.93 20.87 27.95
N ALA A 21 -12.72 19.59 28.23
CA ALA A 21 -11.64 18.82 27.61
C ALA A 21 -12.14 18.39 26.22
N GLY A 22 -12.20 19.35 25.30
CA GLY A 22 -12.22 19.05 23.89
C GLY A 22 -10.84 18.50 23.52
N ALA A 23 -10.65 17.20 23.67
CA ALA A 23 -9.60 16.50 22.98
C ALA A 23 -9.94 16.55 21.50
N VAL A 24 -9.47 17.58 20.82
CA VAL A 24 -9.31 17.55 19.39
C VAL A 24 -8.20 16.53 19.14
N SER A 25 -8.61 15.30 18.92
CA SER A 25 -7.74 14.31 18.30
C SER A 25 -7.59 14.79 16.86
N ASP A 26 -6.61 15.64 16.62
CA ASP A 26 -6.03 15.78 15.29
C ASP A 26 -5.48 14.40 14.93
N LYS A 27 -6.36 13.62 14.32
CA LYS A 27 -5.97 12.47 13.55
C LYS A 27 -5.22 13.04 12.36
N HIS A 28 -3.96 13.34 12.59
CA HIS A 28 -3.00 13.55 11.52
C HIS A 28 -2.99 12.22 10.77
N SER A 29 -3.83 12.13 9.77
CA SER A 29 -3.73 11.09 8.76
C SER A 29 -2.39 11.35 8.09
N ILE A 30 -1.35 10.71 8.59
CA ILE A 30 -0.15 10.52 7.79
C ILE A 30 -0.70 9.68 6.65
N ASP A 31 -0.81 10.30 5.47
CA ASP A 31 -1.04 9.57 4.23
C ASP A 31 0.14 8.60 4.11
N GLU A 32 -0.04 7.40 4.62
CA GLU A 32 0.91 6.33 4.36
C GLU A 32 0.98 6.16 2.85
N PRO A 33 2.17 6.31 2.26
CA PRO A 33 2.32 6.29 0.81
C PRO A 33 1.96 4.94 0.19
N LEU A 34 1.80 3.92 1.03
CA LEU A 34 1.53 2.54 0.65
C LEU A 34 0.62 1.87 1.67
N THR A 35 -0.42 1.21 1.19
CA THR A 35 -1.22 0.28 1.99
C THR A 35 -0.95 -1.14 1.51
N ILE A 36 -0.53 -2.01 2.43
CA ILE A 36 -0.36 -3.44 2.17
C ILE A 36 -1.55 -4.14 2.79
N GLU A 37 -2.41 -4.73 1.97
CA GLU A 37 -3.49 -5.59 2.44
C GLU A 37 -3.01 -7.05 2.36
N GLU A 38 -2.71 -7.64 3.50
CA GLU A 38 -2.51 -9.08 3.61
C GLU A 38 -3.88 -9.76 3.60
N VAL A 39 -4.20 -10.39 2.49
CA VAL A 39 -5.41 -11.21 2.36
C VAL A 39 -5.01 -12.67 2.57
N ALA A 40 -5.18 -13.18 3.79
CA ALA A 40 -4.98 -14.58 4.20
C ALA A 40 -3.63 -15.22 3.80
N SER A 41 -3.05 -16.02 4.65
CA SER A 41 -1.66 -16.52 4.69
C SER A 41 -1.10 -17.28 3.48
N ASP A 42 -1.80 -17.31 2.35
CA ASP A 42 -1.34 -17.89 1.08
C ASP A 42 -1.59 -16.95 -0.12
N VAL A 43 -1.90 -15.67 0.11
CA VAL A 43 -2.25 -14.74 -0.94
C VAL A 43 -1.15 -13.70 -1.11
N ILE A 44 -0.75 -13.52 -2.35
CA ILE A 44 0.18 -12.49 -2.80
C ILE A 44 -0.27 -11.12 -2.30
N PRO A 45 0.60 -10.33 -1.63
CA PRO A 45 0.23 -9.03 -1.11
C PRO A 45 -0.29 -8.09 -2.19
N ARG A 46 -1.39 -7.41 -1.90
CA ARG A 46 -1.91 -6.34 -2.74
C ARG A 46 -1.29 -5.03 -2.29
N LEU A 47 -0.50 -4.42 -3.13
CA LEU A 47 0.11 -3.13 -2.89
C LEU A 47 -0.77 -2.03 -3.50
N THR A 48 -1.20 -1.07 -2.69
CA THR A 48 -1.92 0.10 -3.18
C THR A 48 -1.10 1.34 -2.89
N LEU A 49 -0.65 2.02 -3.94
CA LEU A 49 0.10 3.28 -3.83
C LEU A 49 -0.85 4.48 -3.85
N THR A 50 -0.43 5.57 -3.22
CA THR A 50 -1.00 6.89 -3.51
C THR A 50 -0.48 7.40 -4.86
N GLU A 51 -1.23 8.30 -5.52
CA GLU A 51 -0.76 8.95 -6.76
C GLU A 51 0.62 9.57 -6.58
N ARG A 52 0.81 10.27 -5.47
CA ARG A 52 2.09 10.91 -5.14
C ARG A 52 3.23 9.91 -4.99
N ALA A 53 2.97 8.73 -4.44
CA ALA A 53 3.98 7.69 -4.33
C ALA A 53 4.32 7.11 -5.71
N ALA A 54 3.34 6.81 -6.53
CA ALA A 54 3.53 6.31 -7.88
C ALA A 54 4.31 7.30 -8.76
N GLU A 55 3.99 8.60 -8.69
CA GLU A 55 4.74 9.66 -9.36
C GLU A 55 6.20 9.75 -8.89
N ARG A 56 6.44 9.67 -7.59
CA ARG A 56 7.80 9.73 -7.03
C ARG A 56 8.66 8.54 -7.43
N LEU A 57 8.05 7.38 -7.60
CA LEU A 57 8.72 6.15 -8.02
C LEU A 57 8.82 6.03 -9.55
N ASP A 58 8.23 6.98 -10.28
CA ASP A 58 8.17 6.97 -11.76
C ASP A 58 7.70 5.63 -12.30
N ILE A 59 6.65 5.06 -11.68
CA ILE A 59 6.14 3.73 -12.06
C ILE A 59 5.71 3.74 -13.51
N GLN A 60 6.33 2.86 -14.30
CA GLN A 60 5.98 2.66 -15.71
C GLN A 60 5.57 1.22 -15.94
N THR A 61 4.66 1.03 -16.88
CA THR A 61 4.13 -0.28 -17.21
C THR A 61 4.15 -0.50 -18.72
N VAL A 62 4.23 -1.77 -19.10
CA VAL A 62 4.04 -2.23 -20.47
C VAL A 62 3.04 -3.38 -20.50
N LEU A 63 2.53 -3.70 -21.68
CA LEU A 63 1.67 -4.86 -21.84
C LEU A 63 2.50 -6.09 -22.12
N VAL A 64 2.11 -7.22 -21.54
CA VAL A 64 2.69 -8.52 -21.87
C VAL A 64 2.39 -8.84 -23.32
N GLU A 65 3.41 -9.17 -24.06
CA GLU A 65 3.30 -9.59 -25.45
C GLU A 65 3.28 -11.12 -25.57
N GLN A 66 2.76 -11.63 -26.68
CA GLN A 66 2.88 -13.03 -27.04
C GLN A 66 3.66 -13.17 -28.34
N SER A 67 4.69 -14.01 -28.30
CA SER A 67 5.46 -14.36 -29.48
C SER A 67 5.56 -15.88 -29.58
N GLU A 68 4.95 -16.43 -30.62
CA GLU A 68 4.84 -17.88 -30.82
C GLU A 68 4.19 -18.57 -29.60
N GLN A 69 4.99 -19.36 -28.85
CA GLN A 69 4.53 -20.09 -27.68
C GLN A 69 4.89 -19.40 -26.35
N TRP A 70 5.60 -18.26 -26.41
CA TRP A 70 6.13 -17.58 -25.25
C TRP A 70 5.37 -16.31 -24.93
N LEU A 71 5.22 -16.03 -23.63
CA LEU A 71 4.90 -14.69 -23.15
C LEU A 71 6.20 -13.89 -23.13
N VAL A 72 6.14 -12.64 -23.51
CA VAL A 72 7.34 -11.79 -23.60
C VAL A 72 7.14 -10.54 -22.76
N VAL A 73 8.12 -10.25 -21.91
CA VAL A 73 8.18 -9.03 -21.10
C VAL A 73 9.60 -8.45 -21.18
N PRO A 74 9.80 -7.15 -20.93
CA PRO A 74 11.13 -6.61 -20.73
C PRO A 74 11.83 -7.26 -19.53
N SER A 75 13.13 -7.50 -19.63
CA SER A 75 13.95 -8.08 -18.53
C SER A 75 13.88 -7.24 -17.25
N ASP A 76 13.74 -5.92 -17.38
CA ASP A 76 13.62 -4.98 -16.25
C ASP A 76 12.32 -5.19 -15.40
N ALA A 77 11.34 -5.91 -15.95
CA ALA A 77 10.12 -6.25 -15.19
C ALA A 77 10.33 -7.37 -14.17
N ILE A 78 11.44 -8.10 -14.24
CA ILE A 78 11.65 -9.33 -13.49
C ILE A 78 12.42 -9.08 -12.21
N ILE A 79 11.98 -9.69 -11.12
CA ILE A 79 12.69 -9.80 -9.86
C ILE A 79 13.03 -11.26 -9.61
N VAL A 80 14.18 -11.49 -9.00
CA VAL A 80 14.55 -12.77 -8.42
C VAL A 80 14.59 -12.62 -6.91
N ASP A 81 13.80 -13.42 -6.20
CA ASP A 81 13.80 -13.39 -4.74
C ASP A 81 14.98 -14.18 -4.14
N GLU A 82 15.08 -14.15 -2.81
CA GLU A 82 16.14 -14.86 -2.06
C GLU A 82 16.11 -16.38 -2.24
N THR A 83 14.98 -16.93 -2.67
CA THR A 83 14.81 -18.37 -2.92
C THR A 83 15.18 -18.74 -4.36
N GLY A 84 15.42 -17.76 -5.22
CA GLY A 84 15.73 -17.93 -6.63
C GLY A 84 14.49 -18.04 -7.53
N LEU A 85 13.30 -17.74 -7.01
CA LEU A 85 12.08 -17.69 -7.81
C LEU A 85 11.99 -16.35 -8.54
N PHE A 86 11.40 -16.42 -9.73
CA PHE A 86 11.17 -15.25 -10.58
C PHE A 86 9.78 -14.68 -10.38
N TRP A 87 9.69 -13.37 -10.29
CA TRP A 87 8.47 -12.63 -10.04
C TRP A 87 8.38 -11.39 -10.92
N LEU A 88 7.18 -10.92 -11.15
CA LEU A 88 6.92 -9.59 -11.70
C LEU A 88 5.71 -8.96 -10.99
N TYR A 89 5.53 -7.66 -11.16
CA TYR A 89 4.34 -6.94 -10.68
C TYR A 89 3.38 -6.69 -11.81
N THR A 90 2.14 -7.17 -11.68
CA THR A 90 1.03 -6.80 -12.55
C THR A 90 0.35 -5.54 -11.99
N ASN A 91 -0.28 -4.78 -12.88
CA ASN A 91 -1.06 -3.59 -12.53
C ASN A 91 -2.51 -3.77 -13.02
N PRO A 92 -3.35 -4.51 -12.28
CA PRO A 92 -4.71 -4.83 -12.71
C PRO A 92 -5.66 -3.64 -12.65
N GLU A 93 -5.40 -2.69 -11.77
CA GLU A 93 -6.17 -1.48 -11.55
C GLU A 93 -5.22 -0.29 -11.33
N PRO A 94 -5.63 0.95 -11.59
CA PRO A 94 -4.80 2.11 -11.30
C PRO A 94 -4.27 2.10 -9.86
N LEU A 95 -2.95 2.31 -9.70
CA LEU A 95 -2.25 2.36 -8.41
C LEU A 95 -2.25 1.06 -7.60
N VAL A 96 -2.75 -0.05 -8.18
CA VAL A 96 -2.77 -1.37 -7.54
C VAL A 96 -1.79 -2.30 -8.23
N PHE A 97 -0.94 -2.94 -7.43
CA PHE A 97 0.11 -3.83 -7.92
C PHE A 97 0.03 -5.17 -7.19
N LEU A 98 0.13 -6.24 -7.95
CA LEU A 98 0.14 -7.62 -7.46
C LEU A 98 1.39 -8.32 -7.96
N ARG A 99 2.16 -8.89 -7.05
CA ARG A 99 3.30 -9.73 -7.41
C ARG A 99 2.80 -11.08 -7.92
N LEU A 100 3.34 -11.54 -9.02
CA LEU A 100 3.01 -12.82 -9.64
C LEU A 100 4.28 -13.61 -9.90
N GLU A 101 4.30 -14.89 -9.49
CA GLU A 101 5.36 -15.82 -9.84
C GLU A 101 5.31 -16.16 -11.33
N ILE A 102 6.48 -16.22 -11.95
CA ILE A 102 6.63 -16.49 -13.38
C ILE A 102 7.67 -17.59 -13.61
N GLY A 103 7.54 -18.28 -14.73
CA GLY A 103 8.59 -19.17 -15.24
C GLY A 103 9.35 -18.51 -16.37
N VAL A 104 10.64 -18.37 -16.22
CA VAL A 104 11.53 -17.82 -17.25
C VAL A 104 12.22 -18.98 -17.97
N GLU A 105 12.03 -19.04 -19.29
CA GLU A 105 12.74 -20.00 -20.14
C GLU A 105 14.09 -19.42 -20.58
N HIS A 106 14.05 -18.16 -21.02
CA HIS A 106 15.21 -17.46 -21.56
C HIS A 106 15.10 -15.98 -21.32
N ASP A 107 16.23 -15.33 -21.03
CA ASP A 107 16.36 -13.89 -20.90
C ASP A 107 17.59 -13.46 -21.71
N ASP A 108 17.41 -12.57 -22.69
CA ASP A 108 18.47 -12.05 -23.55
C ASP A 108 19.10 -10.74 -23.01
N GLY A 109 18.64 -10.27 -21.86
CA GLY A 109 19.06 -9.03 -21.19
C GLY A 109 18.25 -7.80 -21.62
N GLU A 110 17.39 -7.93 -22.62
CA GLU A 110 16.45 -6.91 -23.06
C GLU A 110 15.02 -7.43 -22.89
N ARG A 111 14.80 -8.69 -23.24
CA ARG A 111 13.48 -9.36 -23.17
C ARG A 111 13.62 -10.73 -22.52
N ALA A 112 12.65 -11.04 -21.70
CA ALA A 112 12.50 -12.36 -21.13
C ALA A 112 11.31 -13.09 -21.76
N PHE A 113 11.54 -14.35 -22.02
CA PHE A 113 10.57 -15.29 -22.61
C PHE A 113 10.09 -16.22 -21.51
N LEU A 114 8.78 -16.16 -21.23
CA LEU A 114 8.19 -16.84 -20.09
C LEU A 114 7.46 -18.11 -20.52
N THR A 115 7.64 -19.19 -19.76
CA THR A 115 6.88 -20.43 -19.89
C THR A 115 5.49 -20.32 -19.26
N HIS A 116 5.38 -19.53 -18.19
CA HIS A 116 4.11 -19.19 -17.55
C HIS A 116 4.21 -17.79 -16.91
N GLY A 117 3.09 -17.10 -16.84
CA GLY A 117 3.00 -15.74 -16.34
C GLY A 117 1.61 -15.17 -16.57
N PRO A 118 1.47 -13.84 -16.52
CA PRO A 118 0.20 -13.19 -16.77
C PRO A 118 -0.21 -13.32 -18.25
N ASP A 119 -1.52 -13.28 -18.50
CA ASP A 119 -2.07 -13.34 -19.86
C ASP A 119 -1.53 -12.21 -20.75
N PRO A 120 -1.40 -12.45 -22.06
CA PRO A 120 -1.08 -11.39 -23.01
C PRO A 120 -2.02 -10.19 -22.89
N GLY A 121 -1.46 -8.98 -22.93
CA GLY A 121 -2.21 -7.74 -22.74
C GLY A 121 -2.38 -7.32 -21.28
N THR A 122 -1.90 -8.12 -20.33
CA THR A 122 -1.81 -7.70 -18.92
C THR A 122 -0.74 -6.60 -18.78
N SER A 123 -1.05 -5.56 -18.01
CA SER A 123 -0.09 -4.50 -17.68
C SER A 123 0.89 -4.99 -16.62
N VAL A 124 2.19 -4.88 -16.87
CA VAL A 124 3.27 -5.24 -15.96
C VAL A 124 4.21 -4.07 -15.74
N VAL A 125 4.74 -3.94 -14.53
CA VAL A 125 5.64 -2.86 -14.15
C VAL A 125 7.04 -3.11 -14.72
N THR A 126 7.68 -2.07 -15.26
CA THR A 126 9.05 -2.10 -15.77
C THR A 126 9.96 -1.09 -15.09
N VAL A 127 9.41 0.00 -14.56
CA VAL A 127 10.14 0.99 -13.76
C VAL A 127 9.52 1.07 -12.38
N GLY A 128 10.34 1.11 -11.33
CA GLY A 128 9.89 1.10 -9.93
C GLY A 128 9.74 -0.30 -9.32
N VAL A 129 10.17 -1.32 -10.03
CA VAL A 129 10.07 -2.73 -9.61
C VAL A 129 10.83 -3.01 -8.30
N PRO A 130 12.10 -2.58 -8.12
CA PRO A 130 12.84 -2.78 -6.88
C PRO A 130 12.20 -2.04 -5.70
N GLU A 131 11.64 -0.87 -5.94
CA GLU A 131 10.98 -0.05 -4.92
C GLU A 131 9.69 -0.70 -4.42
N LEU A 132 8.88 -1.27 -5.33
CA LEU A 132 7.69 -2.05 -4.97
C LEU A 132 8.08 -3.27 -4.13
N TYR A 133 9.12 -3.99 -4.54
CA TYR A 133 9.61 -5.15 -3.81
C TYR A 133 10.17 -4.78 -2.43
N GLY A 134 10.93 -3.69 -2.35
CA GLY A 134 11.43 -3.17 -1.07
C GLY A 134 10.30 -2.76 -0.12
N ALA A 135 9.28 -2.10 -0.63
CA ALA A 135 8.11 -1.71 0.13
C ALA A 135 7.33 -2.93 0.65
N GLU A 136 7.10 -3.93 -0.21
CA GLU A 136 6.44 -5.18 0.16
C GLU A 136 7.22 -5.96 1.23
N SER A 137 8.53 -6.03 1.09
CA SER A 137 9.43 -6.77 1.99
C SER A 137 9.70 -6.03 3.30
N GLY A 138 9.19 -4.83 3.50
CA GLY A 138 9.44 -4.01 4.69
C GLY A 138 10.87 -3.49 4.82
N ILE A 139 11.65 -3.50 3.74
CA ILE A 139 13.06 -3.07 3.73
C ILE A 139 13.18 -1.54 3.62
N GLY A 140 12.07 -0.83 3.49
CA GLY A 140 12.01 0.62 3.21
C GLY A 140 11.74 1.52 4.42
N HIS A 141 12.21 1.19 5.62
CA HIS A 141 12.06 2.04 6.82
C HIS A 141 13.35 2.75 7.18
#